data_0f9cd4825c5119a08d26308e97623006
#
_entry.id   0f9cd4825c5119a08d26308e97623006
#
_cell.length_a   1.000
_cell.length_b   1.000
_cell.length_c   1.000
_cell.angle_alpha   90.00
_cell.angle_beta   90.00
_cell.angle_gamma   90.00
#
_symmetry.space_group_name_H-M   'P 1'
#
loop_
_entity.id
_entity.type
_entity.pdbx_description
1 polymer ?
#
loop_
_entity_poly.entity_id
_entity_poly.type
_entity_poly.pdbx_seq_one_letter_code
_entity_poly.pdbx_strand_id
1 'polypeptide(L)'
;MPRTWPDDWEQRMRGAGCAMCAQGRPDENEFGIRVYRSDTSDAYLQKVDVGQRGYTIVIWRGRHVAEPTELSDSEAGEYWADVLRVARAIEVHYTPAKLNLMMLGNSLPHLHTHVVPRYVDDRDPGHPPRFMDADQRLPPLPDAELRRDAAKLRELMEGQVAE
;
A
#
# COMPACT_ATOMS: atom_id res chain seq x y z
N MET A 1 -18.38 -13.88 16.05
CA MET A 1 -17.87 -15.21 15.71
C MET A 1 -16.44 -15.08 15.22
N PRO A 2 -15.51 -15.96 15.57
CA PRO A 2 -14.19 -15.94 14.99
C PRO A 2 -14.30 -16.09 13.46
N ARG A 3 -13.60 -15.26 12.69
CA ARG A 3 -13.56 -15.40 11.23
C ARG A 3 -12.74 -16.64 10.89
N THR A 4 -13.32 -17.53 10.11
CA THR A 4 -12.62 -18.69 9.55
C THR A 4 -12.07 -18.33 8.18
N TRP A 5 -11.03 -19.05 7.72
CA TRP A 5 -10.59 -18.95 6.35
C TRP A 5 -11.72 -19.40 5.41
N PRO A 6 -11.89 -18.74 4.23
CA PRO A 6 -12.86 -19.18 3.23
C PRO A 6 -12.55 -20.60 2.73
N ASP A 7 -13.58 -21.37 2.34
CA ASP A 7 -13.38 -22.73 1.83
C ASP A 7 -12.55 -22.77 0.54
N ASP A 8 -12.54 -21.67 -0.23
CA ASP A 8 -11.77 -21.50 -1.46
C ASP A 8 -10.40 -20.83 -1.23
N TRP A 9 -9.91 -20.75 0.01
CA TRP A 9 -8.69 -20.03 0.35
C TRP A 9 -7.46 -20.48 -0.45
N GLU A 10 -7.26 -21.79 -0.60
CA GLU A 10 -6.15 -22.32 -1.39
C GLU A 10 -6.23 -21.91 -2.88
N GLN A 11 -7.42 -21.78 -3.42
CA GLN A 11 -7.62 -21.32 -4.80
C GLN A 11 -7.30 -19.82 -4.91
N ARG A 12 -7.68 -19.03 -3.92
CA ARG A 12 -7.33 -17.60 -3.84
C ARG A 12 -5.84 -17.40 -3.72
N MET A 13 -5.16 -18.20 -2.90
CA MET A 13 -3.70 -18.17 -2.79
C MET A 13 -3.00 -18.42 -4.13
N ARG A 14 -3.62 -19.20 -5.02
CA ARG A 14 -3.15 -19.43 -6.40
C ARG A 14 -3.65 -18.39 -7.41
N GLY A 15 -4.30 -17.33 -6.97
CA GLY A 15 -4.74 -16.21 -7.79
C GLY A 15 -6.14 -16.30 -8.35
N ALA A 16 -6.94 -17.32 -7.97
CA ALA A 16 -8.32 -17.42 -8.43
C ALA A 16 -9.14 -16.20 -7.97
N GLY A 17 -9.73 -15.48 -8.92
CA GLY A 17 -10.54 -14.30 -8.65
C GLY A 17 -9.78 -13.10 -8.04
N CYS A 18 -8.44 -13.05 -8.17
CA CYS A 18 -7.65 -11.98 -7.60
C CYS A 18 -7.98 -10.62 -8.24
N ALA A 19 -8.60 -9.74 -7.45
CA ALA A 19 -8.98 -8.40 -7.90
C ALA A 19 -7.76 -7.53 -8.27
N MET A 20 -6.64 -7.65 -7.57
CA MET A 20 -5.42 -6.89 -7.87
C MET A 20 -4.80 -7.31 -9.22
N CYS A 21 -4.88 -8.60 -9.58
CA CYS A 21 -4.47 -9.05 -10.91
C CYS A 21 -5.41 -8.57 -12.01
N ALA A 22 -6.73 -8.64 -11.76
CA ALA A 22 -7.76 -8.27 -12.74
C ALA A 22 -7.85 -6.75 -12.96
N GLN A 23 -7.52 -5.94 -11.97
CA GLN A 23 -7.66 -4.48 -12.00
C GLN A 23 -6.72 -3.80 -13.03
N GLY A 24 -5.67 -4.47 -13.45
CA GLY A 24 -4.64 -3.86 -14.29
C GLY A 24 -3.82 -2.81 -13.53
N ARG A 25 -3.30 -1.82 -14.28
CA ARG A 25 -2.39 -0.80 -13.74
C ARG A 25 -2.90 0.63 -14.06
N PRO A 26 -4.13 1.01 -13.63
CA PRO A 26 -4.69 2.34 -13.92
C PRO A 26 -3.94 3.43 -13.14
N ASP A 27 -3.99 4.68 -13.64
CA ASP A 27 -3.45 5.84 -12.93
C ASP A 27 -4.24 6.21 -11.69
N GLU A 28 -5.53 5.86 -11.69
CA GLU A 28 -6.44 6.05 -10.59
C GLU A 28 -7.50 4.96 -10.60
N ASN A 29 -7.90 4.50 -9.42
CA ASN A 29 -9.00 3.56 -9.22
C ASN A 29 -9.89 4.02 -8.06
N GLU A 30 -10.88 3.22 -7.68
CA GLU A 30 -11.77 3.53 -6.56
C GLU A 30 -11.05 3.67 -5.22
N PHE A 31 -9.92 2.99 -5.02
CA PHE A 31 -9.18 2.98 -3.76
C PHE A 31 -8.08 4.02 -3.67
N GLY A 32 -7.46 4.43 -4.80
CA GLY A 32 -6.30 5.29 -4.72
C GLY A 32 -5.86 5.96 -6.02
N ILE A 33 -4.93 6.89 -5.87
CA ILE A 33 -4.25 7.59 -6.94
C ILE A 33 -2.84 7.01 -7.04
N ARG A 34 -2.43 6.54 -8.24
CA ARG A 34 -1.09 5.99 -8.43
C ARG A 34 -0.04 7.09 -8.31
N VAL A 35 0.91 6.87 -7.43
CA VAL A 35 2.01 7.80 -7.16
C VAL A 35 3.37 7.28 -7.65
N TYR A 36 3.49 5.96 -7.86
CA TYR A 36 4.72 5.33 -8.35
C TYR A 36 4.41 4.12 -9.25
N ARG A 37 5.31 3.86 -10.19
CA ARG A 37 5.28 2.69 -11.07
C ARG A 37 6.69 2.26 -11.42
N SER A 38 6.96 0.95 -11.31
CA SER A 38 8.13 0.27 -11.86
C SER A 38 7.69 -0.93 -12.71
N ASP A 39 8.63 -1.76 -13.13
CA ASP A 39 8.31 -3.03 -13.78
C ASP A 39 7.70 -4.03 -12.78
N THR A 40 8.12 -3.96 -11.51
CA THR A 40 7.75 -4.92 -10.47
C THR A 40 6.62 -4.46 -9.56
N SER A 41 6.31 -3.16 -9.49
CA SER A 41 5.26 -2.67 -8.59
C SER A 41 4.54 -1.41 -9.03
N ASP A 42 3.36 -1.17 -8.44
CA ASP A 42 2.65 0.10 -8.43
C ASP A 42 2.39 0.54 -7.00
N ALA A 43 2.48 1.84 -6.72
CA ALA A 43 2.06 2.40 -5.44
C ALA A 43 0.87 3.34 -5.59
N TYR A 44 -0.15 3.15 -4.74
CA TYR A 44 -1.37 3.94 -4.73
C TYR A 44 -1.55 4.65 -3.38
N LEU A 45 -1.56 5.98 -3.42
CA LEU A 45 -2.00 6.80 -2.29
C LEU A 45 -3.50 6.59 -2.08
N GLN A 46 -3.88 6.09 -0.92
CA GLN A 46 -5.26 5.69 -0.62
C GLN A 46 -6.18 6.89 -0.41
N LYS A 47 -7.38 6.82 -0.97
CA LYS A 47 -8.37 7.91 -0.96
C LYS A 47 -9.70 7.56 -0.31
N VAL A 48 -10.04 6.28 -0.21
CA VAL A 48 -11.38 5.84 0.24
C VAL A 48 -11.32 5.23 1.63
N ASP A 49 -12.27 5.61 2.47
CA ASP A 49 -12.54 5.04 3.80
C ASP A 49 -11.39 5.05 4.81
N VAL A 50 -10.28 5.67 4.45
CA VAL A 50 -9.10 5.74 5.30
C VAL A 50 -8.59 7.17 5.36
N GLY A 51 -8.92 7.87 6.43
CA GLY A 51 -8.48 9.25 6.67
C GLY A 51 -7.03 9.38 7.12
N GLN A 52 -6.23 8.31 7.05
CA GLN A 52 -4.82 8.35 7.42
C GLN A 52 -4.00 9.04 6.32
N ARG A 53 -3.46 10.22 6.62
CA ARG A 53 -2.67 11.00 5.67
C ARG A 53 -1.43 10.23 5.23
N GLY A 54 -1.21 10.17 3.91
CA GLY A 54 -0.05 9.51 3.33
C GLY A 54 -0.12 7.98 3.31
N TYR A 55 -1.23 7.37 3.75
CA TYR A 55 -1.39 5.93 3.65
C TYR A 55 -1.30 5.49 2.19
N THR A 56 -0.36 4.62 1.90
CA THR A 56 -0.06 4.16 0.54
C THR A 56 0.07 2.64 0.53
N ILE A 57 -0.40 2.01 -0.54
CA ILE A 57 -0.23 0.57 -0.77
C ILE A 57 0.69 0.36 -1.96
N VAL A 58 1.78 -0.38 -1.76
CA VAL A 58 2.68 -0.85 -2.82
C VAL A 58 2.24 -2.26 -3.21
N ILE A 59 1.87 -2.47 -4.47
CA ILE A 59 1.32 -3.71 -4.98
C ILE A 59 2.34 -4.35 -5.92
N TRP A 60 2.69 -5.61 -5.66
CA TRP A 60 3.47 -6.43 -6.59
C TRP A 60 2.75 -6.57 -7.94
N ARG A 61 3.50 -6.56 -9.02
CA ARG A 61 3.00 -6.71 -10.40
C ARG A 61 3.73 -7.84 -11.13
N GLY A 62 3.18 -8.27 -12.26
CA GLY A 62 3.66 -9.40 -13.03
C GLY A 62 2.81 -10.64 -12.76
N ARG A 63 3.45 -11.76 -12.45
CA ARG A 63 2.73 -12.98 -12.08
C ARG A 63 2.01 -12.80 -10.74
N HIS A 64 0.98 -13.59 -10.50
CA HIS A 64 0.36 -13.64 -9.17
C HIS A 64 1.37 -14.17 -8.15
N VAL A 65 1.49 -13.46 -7.04
CA VAL A 65 2.27 -13.83 -5.85
C VAL A 65 1.42 -13.50 -4.64
N ALA A 66 1.19 -14.48 -3.79
CA ALA A 66 0.43 -14.28 -2.55
C ALA A 66 1.37 -13.92 -1.38
N GLU A 67 2.51 -14.59 -1.27
CA GLU A 67 3.46 -14.46 -0.18
C GLU A 67 4.83 -13.97 -0.67
N PRO A 68 5.54 -13.13 0.09
CA PRO A 68 6.88 -12.68 -0.29
C PRO A 68 7.89 -13.83 -0.42
N THR A 69 7.63 -14.96 0.22
CA THR A 69 8.48 -16.17 0.12
C THR A 69 8.43 -16.86 -1.24
N GLU A 70 7.50 -16.49 -2.10
CA GLU A 70 7.39 -16.98 -3.48
C GLU A 70 8.28 -16.20 -4.47
N LEU A 71 8.86 -15.07 -4.03
CA LEU A 71 9.77 -14.27 -4.85
C LEU A 71 11.15 -14.92 -4.90
N SER A 72 11.83 -14.80 -6.04
CA SER A 72 13.29 -15.01 -6.10
C SER A 72 14.02 -13.88 -5.36
N ASP A 73 15.30 -14.10 -5.05
CA ASP A 73 16.12 -13.07 -4.36
C ASP A 73 16.19 -11.76 -5.16
N SER A 74 16.26 -11.83 -6.50
CA SER A 74 16.25 -10.65 -7.37
C SER A 74 14.91 -9.92 -7.30
N GLU A 75 13.80 -10.64 -7.46
CA GLU A 75 12.44 -10.07 -7.36
C GLU A 75 12.19 -9.44 -5.98
N ALA A 76 12.62 -10.11 -4.93
CA ALA A 76 12.50 -9.60 -3.56
C ALA A 76 13.32 -8.30 -3.37
N GLY A 77 14.55 -8.27 -3.92
CA GLY A 77 15.40 -7.08 -3.88
C GLY A 77 14.76 -5.89 -4.61
N GLU A 78 14.24 -6.10 -5.82
CA GLU A 78 13.57 -5.08 -6.61
C GLU A 78 12.30 -4.57 -5.94
N TYR A 79 11.45 -5.48 -5.48
CA TYR A 79 10.21 -5.12 -4.78
C TYR A 79 10.47 -4.33 -3.50
N TRP A 80 11.45 -4.77 -2.70
CA TRP A 80 11.81 -4.07 -1.47
C TRP A 80 12.42 -2.70 -1.73
N ALA A 81 13.23 -2.55 -2.79
CA ALA A 81 13.75 -1.25 -3.22
C ALA A 81 12.61 -0.28 -3.57
N ASP A 82 11.57 -0.75 -4.26
CA ASP A 82 10.37 0.05 -4.57
C ASP A 82 9.61 0.45 -3.30
N VAL A 83 9.39 -0.49 -2.37
CA VAL A 83 8.74 -0.20 -1.08
C VAL A 83 9.50 0.89 -0.32
N LEU A 84 10.84 0.78 -0.25
CA LEU A 84 11.66 1.77 0.44
C LEU A 84 11.68 3.12 -0.27
N ARG A 85 11.65 3.15 -1.60
CA ARG A 85 11.54 4.40 -2.38
C ARG A 85 10.26 5.15 -2.03
N VAL A 86 9.14 4.45 -2.03
CA VAL A 86 7.83 5.02 -1.64
C VAL A 86 7.85 5.48 -0.18
N ALA A 87 8.38 4.66 0.72
CA ALA A 87 8.46 4.98 2.14
C ALA A 87 9.28 6.26 2.39
N ARG A 88 10.45 6.42 1.74
CA ARG A 88 11.29 7.63 1.86
C ARG A 88 10.57 8.88 1.34
N ALA A 89 9.85 8.79 0.22
CA ALA A 89 9.07 9.93 -0.29
C ALA A 89 7.97 10.34 0.70
N ILE A 90 7.32 9.38 1.32
CA ILE A 90 6.32 9.61 2.37
C ILE A 90 6.95 10.27 3.61
N GLU A 91 8.10 9.79 4.06
CA GLU A 91 8.81 10.41 5.19
C GLU A 91 9.18 11.86 4.92
N VAL A 92 9.69 12.15 3.73
CA VAL A 92 10.07 13.52 3.33
C VAL A 92 8.84 14.44 3.27
N HIS A 93 7.74 13.96 2.69
CA HIS A 93 6.55 14.80 2.46
C HIS A 93 5.72 15.03 3.72
N TYR A 94 5.49 13.97 4.50
CA TYR A 94 4.57 14.01 5.65
C TYR A 94 5.26 14.15 6.99
N THR A 95 6.56 13.96 7.07
CA THR A 95 7.35 14.03 8.33
C THR A 95 6.70 13.28 9.51
N PRO A 96 6.34 12.01 9.34
CA PRO A 96 5.65 11.25 10.38
C PRO A 96 6.57 10.95 11.57
N ALA A 97 5.98 10.70 12.74
CA ALA A 97 6.70 10.24 13.92
C ALA A 97 7.25 8.80 13.73
N LYS A 98 6.56 7.98 12.92
CA LYS A 98 6.91 6.59 12.63
C LYS A 98 6.28 6.14 11.30
N LEU A 99 6.94 5.23 10.58
CA LEU A 99 6.32 4.43 9.52
C LEU A 99 6.03 3.02 10.01
N ASN A 100 4.82 2.52 9.73
CA ASN A 100 4.51 1.10 9.82
C ASN A 100 4.47 0.51 8.39
N LEU A 101 5.26 -0.52 8.16
CA LEU A 101 5.23 -1.32 6.94
C LEU A 101 4.60 -2.66 7.28
N MET A 102 3.51 -3.02 6.58
CA MET A 102 2.76 -4.24 6.89
C MET A 102 2.44 -5.00 5.60
N MET A 103 2.73 -6.29 5.59
CA MET A 103 2.30 -7.23 4.57
C MET A 103 1.25 -8.16 5.19
N LEU A 104 0.01 -8.06 4.76
CA LEU A 104 -1.10 -8.78 5.39
C LEU A 104 -1.67 -9.87 4.47
N GLY A 105 -2.46 -9.51 3.46
CA GLY A 105 -3.00 -10.48 2.49
C GLY A 105 -4.14 -11.36 3.00
N ASN A 106 -4.59 -11.21 4.25
CA ASN A 106 -5.58 -12.08 4.90
C ASN A 106 -6.97 -12.09 4.25
N SER A 107 -7.32 -11.04 3.53
CA SER A 107 -8.61 -10.93 2.79
C SER A 107 -8.42 -11.10 1.30
N LEU A 108 -7.30 -10.62 0.78
CA LEU A 108 -6.92 -10.68 -0.61
C LEU A 108 -5.46 -11.14 -0.69
N PRO A 109 -5.21 -12.44 -0.91
CA PRO A 109 -3.87 -13.01 -0.96
C PRO A 109 -3.16 -12.63 -2.27
N HIS A 110 -2.65 -11.43 -2.31
CA HIS A 110 -1.79 -10.88 -3.35
C HIS A 110 -0.74 -10.02 -2.67
N LEU A 111 0.52 -10.22 -3.00
CA LEU A 111 1.61 -9.51 -2.36
C LEU A 111 1.45 -8.00 -2.51
N HIS A 112 1.27 -7.34 -1.38
CA HIS A 112 1.24 -5.89 -1.27
C HIS A 112 1.75 -5.45 0.10
N THR A 113 2.30 -4.26 0.15
CA THR A 113 2.83 -3.65 1.38
C THR A 113 2.07 -2.37 1.69
N HIS A 114 1.49 -2.31 2.87
CA HIS A 114 0.90 -1.10 3.43
C HIS A 114 2.02 -0.22 4.01
N VAL A 115 2.15 0.99 3.51
CA VAL A 115 3.06 2.03 4.03
C VAL A 115 2.20 3.04 4.78
N VAL A 116 2.26 3.02 6.10
CA VAL A 116 1.35 3.79 6.97
C VAL A 116 2.13 4.78 7.81
N PRO A 117 2.08 6.09 7.47
CA PRO A 117 2.61 7.14 8.34
C PRO A 117 1.83 7.20 9.66
N ARG A 118 2.56 7.33 10.76
CA ARG A 118 2.00 7.49 12.10
C ARG A 118 2.41 8.85 12.66
N TYR A 119 1.47 9.55 13.24
CA TYR A 119 1.64 10.91 13.73
C TYR A 119 1.56 10.97 15.26
N VAL A 120 2.09 12.04 15.86
CA VAL A 120 2.07 12.22 17.32
C VAL A 120 0.66 12.38 17.89
N ASP A 121 -0.27 12.84 17.08
CA ASP A 121 -1.68 13.04 17.39
C ASP A 121 -2.59 11.87 16.92
N ASP A 122 -1.99 10.77 16.43
CA ASP A 122 -2.73 9.57 16.09
C ASP A 122 -3.50 9.05 17.30
N ARG A 123 -4.72 8.57 17.07
CA ARG A 123 -5.42 7.78 18.07
C ARG A 123 -4.62 6.51 18.35
N ASP A 124 -4.24 6.30 19.59
CA ASP A 124 -3.56 5.08 20.04
C ASP A 124 -2.17 4.86 19.38
N PRO A 125 -1.23 5.83 19.47
CA PRO A 125 0.03 5.79 18.72
C PRO A 125 0.97 4.64 19.11
N GLY A 126 0.79 4.05 20.31
CA GLY A 126 1.58 2.91 20.80
C GLY A 126 1.18 1.56 20.22
N HIS A 127 0.09 1.48 19.45
CA HIS A 127 -0.43 0.24 18.86
C HIS A 127 -0.32 0.26 17.32
N PRO A 128 -0.41 -0.91 16.66
CA PRO A 128 -0.55 -0.97 15.21
C PRO A 128 -1.72 -0.13 14.70
N PRO A 129 -1.71 0.31 13.43
CA PRO A 129 -2.80 1.10 12.86
C PRO A 129 -4.13 0.35 12.97
N ARG A 130 -5.14 0.97 13.57
CA ARG A 130 -6.47 0.37 13.79
C ARG A 130 -7.55 0.86 12.82
N PHE A 131 -7.25 1.79 11.93
CA PHE A 131 -8.21 2.28 10.94
C PHE A 131 -8.70 1.20 9.96
N MET A 132 -8.04 0.04 9.90
CA MET A 132 -8.52 -1.14 9.16
C MET A 132 -9.68 -1.84 9.86
N ASP A 133 -9.86 -1.63 11.16
CA ASP A 133 -11.03 -2.07 11.90
C ASP A 133 -12.22 -1.18 11.54
N ALA A 134 -13.36 -1.77 11.21
CA ALA A 134 -14.51 -1.03 10.69
C ALA A 134 -15.04 0.07 11.64
N ASP A 135 -14.88 -0.14 12.95
CA ASP A 135 -15.30 0.78 14.02
C ASP A 135 -14.26 1.90 14.32
N GLN A 136 -13.08 1.81 13.71
CA GLN A 136 -11.96 2.76 13.92
C GLN A 136 -11.62 3.58 12.67
N ARG A 137 -12.45 3.51 11.64
CA ARG A 137 -12.22 4.26 10.39
C ARG A 137 -12.23 5.76 10.63
N LEU A 138 -11.30 6.44 9.97
CA LEU A 138 -11.22 7.89 9.94
C LEU A 138 -12.06 8.45 8.78
N PRO A 139 -12.54 9.69 8.88
CA PRO A 139 -13.21 10.33 7.74
C PRO A 139 -12.26 10.44 6.54
N PRO A 140 -12.77 10.33 5.30
CA PRO A 140 -11.94 10.46 4.10
C PRO A 140 -11.30 11.85 4.02
N LEU A 141 -10.10 11.91 3.44
CA LEU A 141 -9.40 13.17 3.19
C LEU A 141 -10.02 13.91 2.00
N PRO A 142 -9.92 15.25 1.96
CA PRO A 142 -10.38 16.04 0.82
C PRO A 142 -9.64 15.65 -0.48
N ASP A 143 -10.38 15.47 -1.58
CA ASP A 143 -9.80 15.06 -2.88
C ASP A 143 -8.71 16.03 -3.36
N ALA A 144 -8.90 17.32 -3.18
CA ALA A 144 -7.91 18.33 -3.57
C ALA A 144 -6.58 18.19 -2.79
N GLU A 145 -6.63 17.78 -1.51
CA GLU A 145 -5.44 17.48 -0.71
C GLU A 145 -4.73 16.25 -1.26
N LEU A 146 -5.46 15.17 -1.46
CA LEU A 146 -4.92 13.92 -2.01
C LEU A 146 -4.24 14.11 -3.37
N ARG A 147 -4.81 14.92 -4.25
CA ARG A 147 -4.22 15.19 -5.57
C ARG A 147 -2.94 16.02 -5.49
N ARG A 148 -2.88 17.01 -4.60
CA ARG A 148 -1.64 17.77 -4.35
C ARG A 148 -0.55 16.86 -3.78
N ASP A 149 -0.90 16.02 -2.81
CA ASP A 149 0.03 15.09 -2.19
C ASP A 149 0.53 14.05 -3.21
N ALA A 150 -0.36 13.51 -4.04
CA ALA A 150 0.01 12.57 -5.10
C ALA A 150 1.00 13.19 -6.09
N ALA A 151 0.79 14.44 -6.51
CA ALA A 151 1.70 15.16 -7.39
C ALA A 151 3.08 15.33 -6.73
N LYS A 152 3.11 15.73 -5.46
CA LYS A 152 4.36 15.92 -4.71
C LYS A 152 5.12 14.62 -4.49
N LEU A 153 4.44 13.54 -4.18
CA LEU A 153 5.07 12.22 -4.02
C LEU A 153 5.71 11.75 -5.33
N ARG A 154 5.07 11.97 -6.49
CA ARG A 154 5.66 11.65 -7.80
C ARG A 154 6.96 12.41 -8.03
N GLU A 155 6.98 13.74 -7.81
CA GLU A 155 8.18 14.56 -7.95
C GLU A 155 9.33 14.03 -7.06
N LEU A 156 9.04 13.69 -5.81
CA LEU A 156 10.05 13.18 -4.88
C LEU A 156 10.63 11.84 -5.32
N MET A 157 9.80 10.96 -5.90
CA MET A 157 10.27 9.65 -6.36
C MET A 157 11.02 9.72 -7.69
N GLU A 158 10.66 10.65 -8.59
CA GLU A 158 11.41 10.91 -9.81
C GLU A 158 12.81 11.47 -9.51
N GLY A 159 12.93 12.34 -8.50
CA GLY A 159 14.22 12.91 -8.08
C GLY A 159 15.18 11.92 -7.41
N GLN A 160 14.68 10.77 -6.91
CA GLN A 160 15.51 9.73 -6.29
C GLN A 160 16.21 8.78 -7.28
N VAL A 161 15.99 8.94 -8.59
CA VAL A 161 16.61 8.11 -9.65
C VAL A 161 18.05 8.58 -9.98
N ALA A 162 18.52 9.68 -9.41
CA ALA A 162 19.75 10.38 -9.81
C ALA A 162 20.96 10.18 -8.86
N GLU A 163 20.92 9.17 -7.95
CA GLU A 163 22.10 8.84 -7.11
C GLU A 163 22.61 7.41 -7.34
#